data_82120a417408c967afea2cd090ca7b31
#
_entry.id   82120a417408c967afea2cd090ca7b31
#
_cell.length_a   1.000
_cell.length_b   1.000
_cell.length_c   1.000
_cell.angle_alpha   90.00
_cell.angle_beta   90.00
_cell.angle_gamma   90.00
#
_symmetry.space_group_name_H-M   'P 1'
#
loop_
_entity.id
_entity.type
_entity.pdbx_description
1 polymer ?
#
loop_
_entity_poly.entity_id
_entity_poly.type
_entity_poly.pdbx_seq_one_letter_code
_entity_poly.pdbx_strand_id
1 'polypeptide(L)'
;MPLPEAFLRIPLAHRGLHDRAAGIIENSASAVQAAVDAGYGIEVDIQPSADGVPMVFHDDTLDRLTAETGPITAHSAAALAGINLSGSREGIPTLTQILKIVAGRTPLLIEIKDQDGALGPNIGTLSQAVAQTIEGAPGPIAVMSFNPYAIADIPAAIPTGLVTTAFEPTYWSHVPSDRRADLTEIPGAPTFISHNRAHLRSAPVDRLRAQGIPILTWT
;
A
#
# COMPACT_ATOMS: atom_id res chain seq x y z
N MET A 1 2.99 3.55 17.36
CA MET A 1 4.27 2.78 17.52
C MET A 1 5.26 3.31 16.48
N PRO A 2 6.57 3.47 16.79
CA PRO A 2 7.56 3.88 15.79
C PRO A 2 7.73 2.84 14.70
N LEU A 3 8.15 3.27 13.50
CA LEU A 3 8.45 2.37 12.39
C LEU A 3 9.59 1.40 12.79
N PRO A 4 9.43 0.08 12.68
CA PRO A 4 10.49 -0.88 12.97
C PRO A 4 11.73 -0.66 12.09
N GLU A 5 12.91 -0.81 12.67
CA GLU A 5 14.19 -0.57 11.99
C GLU A 5 14.39 -1.46 10.74
N ALA A 6 13.74 -2.61 10.70
CA ALA A 6 13.77 -3.51 9.55
C ALA A 6 13.34 -2.82 8.24
N PHE A 7 12.40 -1.87 8.29
CA PHE A 7 11.98 -1.07 7.11
C PHE A 7 13.05 -0.09 6.61
N LEU A 8 14.06 0.20 7.41
CA LEU A 8 15.12 1.17 7.10
C LEU A 8 16.43 0.48 6.68
N ARG A 9 16.53 -0.83 6.88
CA ARG A 9 17.78 -1.57 6.66
C ARG A 9 17.85 -2.30 5.32
N ILE A 10 16.70 -2.72 4.79
CA ILE A 10 16.63 -3.46 3.52
C ILE A 10 15.69 -2.75 2.54
N PRO A 11 15.97 -2.82 1.24
CA PRO A 11 15.03 -2.31 0.24
C PRO A 11 13.70 -3.04 0.29
N LEU A 12 12.61 -2.32 -0.01
CA LEU A 12 11.29 -2.89 -0.19
C LEU A 12 11.04 -3.14 -1.67
N ALA A 13 10.68 -4.37 -2.03
CA ALA A 13 10.24 -4.72 -3.36
C ALA A 13 8.82 -4.13 -3.57
N HIS A 14 8.73 -3.09 -4.39
CA HIS A 14 7.49 -2.39 -4.73
C HIS A 14 6.54 -3.34 -5.47
N ARG A 15 5.37 -3.61 -4.90
CA ARG A 15 4.39 -4.61 -5.37
C ARG A 15 4.95 -6.03 -5.46
N GLY A 16 5.87 -6.38 -4.56
CA GLY A 16 6.66 -7.61 -4.60
C GLY A 16 7.82 -7.55 -5.60
N LEU A 17 8.64 -8.61 -5.61
CA LEU A 17 9.76 -8.73 -6.56
C LEU A 17 9.23 -9.32 -7.88
N HIS A 18 8.50 -8.49 -8.63
CA HIS A 18 7.85 -8.88 -9.87
C HIS A 18 8.78 -8.81 -11.09
N ASP A 19 8.57 -9.72 -12.03
CA ASP A 19 9.19 -9.76 -13.35
C ASP A 19 8.14 -10.23 -14.37
N ARG A 20 7.51 -9.29 -15.07
CA ARG A 20 6.46 -9.59 -16.03
C ARG A 20 6.93 -10.49 -17.17
N ALA A 21 8.21 -10.42 -17.57
CA ALA A 21 8.76 -11.25 -18.62
C ALA A 21 8.88 -12.72 -18.16
N ALA A 22 9.08 -12.95 -16.88
CA ALA A 22 9.09 -14.27 -16.25
C ALA A 22 7.69 -14.76 -15.83
N GLY A 23 6.63 -13.98 -16.09
CA GLY A 23 5.26 -14.30 -15.65
C GLY A 23 4.98 -14.03 -14.16
N ILE A 24 5.89 -13.34 -13.48
CA ILE A 24 5.75 -12.92 -12.08
C ILE A 24 5.13 -11.51 -12.08
N ILE A 25 3.83 -11.45 -11.84
CA ILE A 25 3.08 -10.19 -11.96
C ILE A 25 3.13 -9.40 -10.64
N GLU A 26 3.11 -8.07 -10.73
CA GLU A 26 3.03 -7.20 -9.57
C GLU A 26 1.84 -7.58 -8.64
N ASN A 27 2.01 -7.44 -7.34
CA ASN A 27 1.00 -7.76 -6.32
C ASN A 27 0.52 -9.24 -6.34
N SER A 28 1.22 -10.15 -7.02
CA SER A 28 0.91 -11.58 -7.04
C SER A 28 1.54 -12.33 -5.87
N ALA A 29 1.04 -13.54 -5.61
CA ALA A 29 1.62 -14.44 -4.62
C ALA A 29 3.06 -14.82 -4.98
N SER A 30 3.35 -15.07 -6.27
CA SER A 30 4.71 -15.36 -6.75
C SER A 30 5.67 -14.18 -6.58
N ALA A 31 5.22 -12.93 -6.82
CA ALA A 31 6.06 -11.74 -6.61
C ALA A 31 6.42 -11.54 -5.13
N VAL A 32 5.47 -11.79 -4.24
CA VAL A 32 5.70 -11.75 -2.79
C VAL A 32 6.65 -12.87 -2.36
N GLN A 33 6.45 -14.10 -2.85
CA GLN A 33 7.35 -15.24 -2.55
C GLN A 33 8.77 -14.96 -3.04
N ALA A 34 8.93 -14.43 -4.26
CA ALA A 34 10.23 -14.06 -4.82
C ALA A 34 10.97 -13.01 -3.97
N ALA A 35 10.24 -12.02 -3.44
CA ALA A 35 10.82 -11.02 -2.55
C ALA A 35 11.28 -11.62 -1.22
N VAL A 36 10.48 -12.52 -0.63
CA VAL A 36 10.85 -13.26 0.59
C VAL A 36 12.11 -14.08 0.37
N ASP A 37 12.18 -14.83 -0.73
CA ASP A 37 13.30 -15.73 -1.03
C ASP A 37 14.59 -14.95 -1.32
N ALA A 38 14.48 -13.75 -1.87
CA ALA A 38 15.58 -12.83 -2.10
C ALA A 38 15.99 -12.02 -0.86
N GLY A 39 15.25 -12.08 0.25
CA GLY A 39 15.53 -11.34 1.48
C GLY A 39 15.20 -9.85 1.42
N TYR A 40 14.34 -9.43 0.51
CA TYR A 40 13.82 -8.05 0.46
C TYR A 40 12.63 -7.88 1.39
N GLY A 41 12.43 -6.65 1.89
CA GLY A 41 11.13 -6.23 2.38
C GLY A 41 10.12 -6.16 1.23
N ILE A 42 8.85 -6.04 1.55
CA ILE A 42 7.78 -6.09 0.55
C ILE A 42 6.86 -4.91 0.75
N GLU A 43 6.46 -4.30 -0.33
CA GLU A 43 5.34 -3.37 -0.37
C GLU A 43 4.23 -3.99 -1.24
N VAL A 44 2.98 -3.82 -0.81
CA VAL A 44 1.78 -4.27 -1.55
C VAL A 44 0.64 -3.26 -1.42
N ASP A 45 -0.18 -3.20 -2.46
CA ASP A 45 -1.37 -2.34 -2.55
C ASP A 45 -2.65 -3.11 -2.20
N ILE A 46 -3.58 -2.47 -1.49
CA ILE A 46 -4.84 -3.10 -1.06
C ILE A 46 -6.05 -2.34 -1.57
N GLN A 47 -6.94 -3.10 -2.24
CA GLN A 47 -8.27 -2.69 -2.66
C GLN A 47 -9.34 -3.59 -2.02
N PRO A 48 -10.59 -3.13 -1.81
CA PRO A 48 -11.66 -3.96 -1.31
C PRO A 48 -12.32 -4.78 -2.42
N SER A 49 -12.71 -6.01 -2.10
CA SER A 49 -13.71 -6.74 -2.90
C SER A 49 -15.13 -6.25 -2.60
N ALA A 50 -16.13 -6.68 -3.40
CA ALA A 50 -17.55 -6.39 -3.16
C ALA A 50 -18.06 -6.87 -1.79
N ASP A 51 -17.48 -7.94 -1.26
CA ASP A 51 -17.78 -8.53 0.04
C ASP A 51 -16.83 -8.05 1.17
N GLY A 52 -16.07 -6.96 0.91
CA GLY A 52 -15.26 -6.26 1.92
C GLY A 52 -13.93 -6.93 2.29
N VAL A 53 -13.51 -7.96 1.56
CA VAL A 53 -12.22 -8.63 1.81
C VAL A 53 -11.07 -7.79 1.23
N PRO A 54 -9.98 -7.57 1.98
CA PRO A 54 -8.78 -6.90 1.48
C PRO A 54 -8.09 -7.74 0.40
N MET A 55 -8.11 -7.26 -0.85
CA MET A 55 -7.48 -7.86 -2.02
C MET A 55 -6.16 -7.15 -2.32
N VAL A 56 -5.14 -7.91 -2.74
CA VAL A 56 -3.82 -7.34 -3.07
C VAL A 56 -3.80 -6.99 -4.55
N PHE A 57 -4.07 -5.71 -4.84
CA PHE A 57 -4.19 -5.17 -6.19
C PHE A 57 -4.03 -3.65 -6.18
N HIS A 58 -3.39 -3.08 -7.22
CA HIS A 58 -3.09 -1.64 -7.25
C HIS A 58 -4.24 -0.79 -7.77
N ASP A 59 -4.82 -1.16 -8.91
CA ASP A 59 -5.73 -0.31 -9.66
C ASP A 59 -7.17 -0.39 -9.14
N ASP A 60 -7.96 0.65 -9.39
CA ASP A 60 -9.39 0.65 -9.08
C ASP A 60 -10.18 -0.27 -10.02
N THR A 61 -9.62 -0.57 -11.21
CA THR A 61 -10.24 -1.42 -12.23
C THR A 61 -9.33 -2.57 -12.65
N LEU A 62 -9.94 -3.62 -13.20
CA LEU A 62 -9.26 -4.85 -13.62
C LEU A 62 -8.50 -4.72 -14.95
N ASP A 63 -8.75 -3.66 -15.72
CA ASP A 63 -8.43 -3.50 -17.13
C ASP A 63 -6.94 -3.65 -17.50
N ARG A 64 -6.02 -3.18 -16.65
CA ARG A 64 -4.58 -3.16 -16.94
C ARG A 64 -3.91 -4.52 -16.73
N LEU A 65 -4.35 -5.26 -15.73
CA LEU A 65 -3.64 -6.44 -15.23
C LEU A 65 -4.40 -7.73 -15.41
N THR A 66 -5.61 -7.71 -16.01
CA THR A 66 -6.40 -8.91 -16.25
C THR A 66 -7.04 -8.86 -17.65
N ALA A 67 -7.77 -9.93 -18.03
CA ALA A 67 -8.60 -9.95 -19.23
C ALA A 67 -10.00 -9.37 -18.98
N GLU A 68 -10.37 -9.15 -17.72
CA GLU A 68 -11.64 -8.58 -17.31
C GLU A 68 -11.55 -7.04 -17.25
N THR A 69 -12.71 -6.39 -17.20
CA THR A 69 -12.81 -4.92 -17.19
C THR A 69 -13.74 -4.45 -16.07
N GLY A 70 -13.60 -3.17 -15.70
CA GLY A 70 -14.46 -2.52 -14.71
C GLY A 70 -13.92 -2.59 -13.26
N PRO A 71 -14.70 -2.07 -12.30
CA PRO A 71 -14.19 -1.87 -10.95
C PRO A 71 -13.94 -3.19 -10.21
N ILE A 72 -12.82 -3.30 -9.53
CA ILE A 72 -12.49 -4.45 -8.66
C ILE A 72 -13.56 -4.63 -7.58
N THR A 73 -14.13 -3.54 -7.08
CA THR A 73 -15.18 -3.52 -6.06
C THR A 73 -16.53 -4.10 -6.51
N ALA A 74 -16.69 -4.40 -7.80
CA ALA A 74 -17.90 -5.08 -8.31
C ALA A 74 -17.85 -6.60 -8.13
N HIS A 75 -16.72 -7.18 -7.74
CA HIS A 75 -16.49 -8.62 -7.67
C HIS A 75 -16.24 -9.10 -6.24
N SER A 76 -16.79 -10.27 -5.87
CA SER A 76 -16.46 -10.91 -4.60
C SER A 76 -15.00 -11.39 -4.57
N ALA A 77 -14.44 -11.55 -3.37
CA ALA A 77 -13.08 -12.08 -3.21
C ALA A 77 -12.90 -13.45 -3.89
N ALA A 78 -13.92 -14.30 -3.83
CA ALA A 78 -13.88 -15.60 -4.49
C ALA A 78 -13.83 -15.48 -6.03
N ALA A 79 -14.58 -14.52 -6.61
CA ALA A 79 -14.52 -14.24 -8.04
C ALA A 79 -13.15 -13.68 -8.44
N LEU A 80 -12.61 -12.71 -7.69
CA LEU A 80 -11.29 -12.11 -7.94
C LEU A 80 -10.15 -13.14 -7.89
N ALA A 81 -10.22 -14.08 -6.95
CA ALA A 81 -9.26 -15.18 -6.87
C ALA A 81 -9.27 -16.09 -8.10
N GLY A 82 -10.37 -16.11 -8.86
CA GLY A 82 -10.50 -16.87 -10.11
C GLY A 82 -10.11 -16.07 -11.37
N ILE A 83 -9.91 -14.75 -11.28
CA ILE A 83 -9.51 -13.89 -12.39
C ILE A 83 -7.99 -13.91 -12.52
N ASN A 84 -7.48 -14.49 -13.60
CA ASN A 84 -6.03 -14.59 -13.81
C ASN A 84 -5.38 -13.22 -14.10
N LEU A 85 -4.26 -12.98 -13.47
CA LEU A 85 -3.37 -11.87 -13.79
C LEU A 85 -2.75 -12.08 -15.18
N SER A 86 -2.73 -11.05 -16.03
CA SER A 86 -2.27 -11.11 -17.42
C SER A 86 -0.81 -11.55 -17.52
N GLY A 87 -0.60 -12.70 -18.18
CA GLY A 87 0.73 -13.32 -18.30
C GLY A 87 1.04 -14.34 -17.20
N SER A 88 0.07 -14.63 -16.30
CA SER A 88 0.19 -15.63 -15.24
C SER A 88 -1.05 -16.54 -15.21
N ARG A 89 -0.98 -17.61 -14.40
CA ARG A 89 -2.14 -18.44 -14.03
C ARG A 89 -2.64 -18.15 -12.62
N GLU A 90 -2.05 -17.16 -11.95
CA GLU A 90 -2.44 -16.75 -10.60
C GLU A 90 -3.60 -15.79 -10.66
N GLY A 91 -4.56 -15.98 -9.75
CA GLY A 91 -5.61 -15.01 -9.51
C GLY A 91 -5.15 -13.86 -8.60
N ILE A 92 -6.03 -12.88 -8.39
CA ILE A 92 -5.77 -11.77 -7.47
C ILE A 92 -5.81 -12.29 -6.03
N PRO A 93 -4.70 -12.20 -5.25
CA PRO A 93 -4.65 -12.77 -3.92
C PRO A 93 -5.32 -11.87 -2.87
N THR A 94 -5.76 -12.47 -1.78
CA THR A 94 -6.19 -11.74 -0.58
C THR A 94 -4.98 -11.36 0.29
N LEU A 95 -5.11 -10.32 1.13
CA LEU A 95 -4.10 -9.96 2.13
C LEU A 95 -3.78 -11.15 3.07
N THR A 96 -4.80 -11.94 3.45
CA THR A 96 -4.61 -13.15 4.28
C THR A 96 -3.67 -14.17 3.61
N GLN A 97 -3.76 -14.35 2.30
CA GLN A 97 -2.86 -15.24 1.56
C GLN A 97 -1.42 -14.70 1.55
N ILE A 98 -1.26 -13.39 1.34
CA ILE A 98 0.06 -12.74 1.37
C ILE A 98 0.70 -12.83 2.76
N LEU A 99 -0.06 -12.60 3.83
CA LEU A 99 0.44 -12.76 5.20
C LEU A 99 0.97 -14.18 5.49
N LYS A 100 0.30 -15.21 4.95
CA LYS A 100 0.77 -16.60 5.07
C LYS A 100 2.10 -16.85 4.33
N ILE A 101 2.28 -16.22 3.16
CA ILE A 101 3.52 -16.31 2.39
C ILE A 101 4.65 -15.57 3.12
N VAL A 102 4.41 -14.35 3.59
CA VAL A 102 5.42 -13.57 4.30
C VAL A 102 5.79 -14.22 5.63
N ALA A 103 4.80 -14.69 6.40
CA ALA A 103 4.98 -15.42 7.67
C ALA A 103 5.97 -14.76 8.64
N GLY A 104 6.03 -13.42 8.64
CA GLY A 104 6.93 -12.63 9.48
C GLY A 104 8.41 -12.66 9.10
N ARG A 105 8.78 -13.30 7.97
CA ARG A 105 10.18 -13.46 7.55
C ARG A 105 10.85 -12.17 7.09
N THR A 106 10.06 -11.20 6.63
CA THR A 106 10.54 -9.93 6.11
C THR A 106 9.53 -8.81 6.42
N PRO A 107 9.94 -7.51 6.42
CA PRO A 107 9.01 -6.41 6.60
C PRO A 107 7.96 -6.36 5.49
N LEU A 108 6.69 -6.15 5.88
CA LEU A 108 5.56 -5.96 4.98
C LEU A 108 4.98 -4.56 5.16
N LEU A 109 5.07 -3.75 4.13
CA LEU A 109 4.46 -2.43 4.02
C LEU A 109 3.17 -2.55 3.19
N ILE A 110 2.05 -2.11 3.75
CA ILE A 110 0.72 -2.25 3.15
C ILE A 110 0.20 -0.86 2.80
N GLU A 111 0.00 -0.57 1.51
CA GLU A 111 -0.68 0.64 1.07
C GLU A 111 -2.19 0.40 0.95
N ILE A 112 -2.98 1.11 1.75
CA ILE A 112 -4.44 1.15 1.60
C ILE A 112 -4.78 2.21 0.54
N LYS A 113 -5.40 1.78 -0.56
CA LYS A 113 -5.82 2.68 -1.64
C LYS A 113 -6.97 3.59 -1.20
N ASP A 114 -6.97 4.82 -1.70
CA ASP A 114 -8.02 5.80 -1.40
C ASP A 114 -9.37 5.34 -1.92
N GLN A 115 -10.36 5.25 -1.05
CA GLN A 115 -11.73 4.85 -1.41
C GLN A 115 -12.66 6.06 -1.60
N ASP A 116 -12.23 7.26 -1.19
CA ASP A 116 -12.98 8.51 -1.41
C ASP A 116 -12.81 9.05 -2.83
N GLY A 117 -11.66 8.78 -3.46
CA GLY A 117 -11.29 9.27 -4.78
C GLY A 117 -10.82 10.74 -4.79
N ALA A 118 -10.81 11.40 -3.62
CA ALA A 118 -10.38 12.79 -3.45
C ALA A 118 -9.70 13.03 -2.09
N LEU A 119 -9.14 11.99 -1.49
CA LEU A 119 -8.46 11.99 -0.19
C LEU A 119 -9.34 12.53 0.96
N GLY A 120 -10.64 12.29 0.89
CA GLY A 120 -11.63 12.73 1.88
C GLY A 120 -11.97 11.65 2.90
N PRO A 121 -12.93 11.94 3.79
CA PRO A 121 -13.29 11.06 4.92
C PRO A 121 -14.13 9.83 4.51
N ASN A 122 -14.52 9.70 3.25
CA ASN A 122 -15.42 8.64 2.79
C ASN A 122 -14.65 7.36 2.46
N ILE A 123 -13.92 6.82 3.44
CA ILE A 123 -12.96 5.71 3.29
C ILE A 123 -13.59 4.30 3.29
N GLY A 124 -14.89 4.18 3.49
CA GLY A 124 -15.56 2.89 3.63
C GLY A 124 -15.04 2.07 4.82
N THR A 125 -15.00 0.74 4.66
CA THR A 125 -14.60 -0.21 5.72
C THR A 125 -13.23 -0.85 5.49
N LEU A 126 -12.51 -0.48 4.43
CA LEU A 126 -11.27 -1.15 4.03
C LEU A 126 -10.18 -1.09 5.11
N SER A 127 -9.99 0.08 5.73
CA SER A 127 -8.99 0.27 6.79
C SER A 127 -9.23 -0.66 7.98
N GLN A 128 -10.50 -0.79 8.40
CA GLN A 128 -10.90 -1.69 9.48
C GLN A 128 -10.69 -3.16 9.10
N ALA A 129 -11.04 -3.55 7.86
CA ALA A 129 -10.83 -4.91 7.36
C ALA A 129 -9.34 -5.26 7.28
N VAL A 130 -8.48 -4.32 6.86
CA VAL A 130 -7.02 -4.48 6.88
C VAL A 130 -6.53 -4.65 8.32
N ALA A 131 -6.93 -3.76 9.24
CA ALA A 131 -6.53 -3.84 10.65
C ALA A 131 -6.88 -5.19 11.29
N GLN A 132 -8.10 -5.68 11.05
CA GLN A 132 -8.56 -7.00 11.52
C GLN A 132 -7.75 -8.14 10.90
N THR A 133 -7.42 -8.04 9.61
CA THR A 133 -6.68 -9.09 8.90
C THR A 133 -5.24 -9.22 9.38
N ILE A 134 -4.59 -8.11 9.75
CA ILE A 134 -3.20 -8.11 10.23
C ILE A 134 -3.09 -8.29 11.76
N GLU A 135 -4.19 -8.31 12.48
CA GLU A 135 -4.20 -8.53 13.92
C GLU A 135 -3.55 -9.88 14.27
N GLY A 136 -2.52 -9.83 15.13
CA GLY A 136 -1.77 -11.02 15.54
C GLY A 136 -0.87 -11.64 14.46
N ALA A 137 -0.79 -11.04 13.27
CA ALA A 137 0.12 -11.52 12.23
C ALA A 137 1.59 -11.32 12.67
N PRO A 138 2.48 -12.31 12.39
CA PRO A 138 3.85 -12.24 12.83
C PRO A 138 4.69 -11.26 12.00
N GLY A 139 5.76 -10.73 12.63
CA GLY A 139 6.79 -9.92 11.96
C GLY A 139 6.50 -8.43 11.91
N PRO A 140 7.39 -7.65 11.29
CA PRO A 140 7.24 -6.21 11.18
C PRO A 140 6.23 -5.87 10.06
N ILE A 141 5.11 -5.27 10.43
CA ILE A 141 4.07 -4.77 9.53
C ILE A 141 3.90 -3.28 9.75
N ALA A 142 3.76 -2.52 8.66
CA ALA A 142 3.39 -1.11 8.67
C ALA A 142 2.33 -0.85 7.60
N VAL A 143 1.50 0.15 7.82
CA VAL A 143 0.42 0.54 6.92
C VAL A 143 0.63 1.96 6.43
N MET A 144 0.33 2.24 5.18
CA MET A 144 0.38 3.59 4.63
C MET A 144 -0.80 3.86 3.70
N SER A 145 -1.07 5.13 3.44
CA SER A 145 -2.06 5.58 2.45
C SER A 145 -1.75 7.01 2.01
N PHE A 146 -2.17 7.39 0.80
CA PHE A 146 -2.29 8.80 0.41
C PHE A 146 -3.40 9.51 1.18
N ASN A 147 -4.44 8.77 1.59
CA ASN A 147 -5.56 9.33 2.33
C ASN A 147 -5.29 9.29 3.85
N PRO A 148 -5.16 10.47 4.52
CA PRO A 148 -4.89 10.52 5.95
C PRO A 148 -6.02 9.91 6.80
N TYR A 149 -7.26 9.93 6.34
CA TYR A 149 -8.38 9.31 7.05
C TYR A 149 -8.25 7.78 7.07
N ALA A 150 -7.72 7.17 5.99
CA ALA A 150 -7.51 5.72 5.94
C ALA A 150 -6.51 5.22 6.98
N ILE A 151 -5.46 6.00 7.29
CA ILE A 151 -4.48 5.63 8.32
C ILE A 151 -4.96 5.97 9.75
N ALA A 152 -5.88 6.92 9.90
CA ALA A 152 -6.41 7.31 11.21
C ALA A 152 -7.23 6.19 11.87
N ASP A 153 -7.84 5.31 11.08
CA ASP A 153 -8.62 4.16 11.56
C ASP A 153 -7.75 2.94 11.94
N ILE A 154 -6.44 3.01 11.68
CA ILE A 154 -5.52 1.91 12.02
C ILE A 154 -5.14 2.00 13.51
N PRO A 155 -5.20 0.88 14.26
CA PRO A 155 -4.82 0.87 15.67
C PRO A 155 -3.42 1.41 15.93
N ALA A 156 -3.24 2.20 17.00
CA ALA A 156 -1.97 2.85 17.35
C ALA A 156 -0.80 1.87 17.60
N ALA A 157 -1.10 0.59 17.78
CA ALA A 157 -0.11 -0.49 17.88
C ALA A 157 0.58 -0.82 16.53
N ILE A 158 0.04 -0.33 15.41
CA ILE A 158 0.57 -0.55 14.06
C ILE A 158 1.20 0.76 13.58
N PRO A 159 2.46 0.76 13.12
CA PRO A 159 3.07 1.94 12.51
C PRO A 159 2.30 2.39 11.28
N THR A 160 1.95 3.67 11.21
CA THR A 160 1.23 4.25 10.08
C THR A 160 2.05 5.31 9.39
N GLY A 161 1.99 5.35 8.06
CA GLY A 161 2.68 6.31 7.22
C GLY A 161 1.72 7.06 6.28
N LEU A 162 2.05 8.32 6.00
CA LEU A 162 1.38 9.07 4.95
C LEU A 162 2.20 9.00 3.66
N VAL A 163 1.55 8.59 2.56
CA VAL A 163 2.15 8.64 1.22
C VAL A 163 1.98 10.04 0.66
N THR A 164 3.05 10.65 0.21
CA THR A 164 3.06 12.04 -0.22
C THR A 164 3.84 12.25 -1.52
N THR A 165 3.51 13.34 -2.22
CA THR A 165 4.20 13.78 -3.43
C THR A 165 4.13 15.31 -3.52
N ALA A 166 4.80 15.93 -4.48
CA ALA A 166 4.63 17.33 -4.81
C ALA A 166 3.36 17.55 -5.64
N PHE A 167 2.24 17.09 -5.25
CA PHE A 167 0.90 17.23 -5.85
C PHE A 167 0.82 18.14 -7.09
N GLU A 168 1.36 17.67 -8.23
CA GLU A 168 1.31 18.41 -9.50
C GLU A 168 -0.15 18.74 -9.88
N PRO A 169 -0.49 20.00 -10.13
CA PRO A 169 -1.90 20.45 -10.26
C PRO A 169 -2.67 19.73 -11.36
N THR A 170 -2.02 19.35 -12.45
CA THR A 170 -2.65 18.66 -13.57
C THR A 170 -3.04 17.22 -13.24
N TYR A 171 -2.16 16.49 -12.56
CA TYR A 171 -2.40 15.09 -12.20
C TYR A 171 -3.35 14.95 -11.01
N TRP A 172 -3.24 15.85 -10.03
CA TRP A 172 -4.04 15.84 -8.80
C TRP A 172 -5.21 16.82 -8.82
N SER A 173 -5.68 17.25 -10.01
CA SER A 173 -6.76 18.24 -10.16
C SER A 173 -8.09 17.80 -9.51
N HIS A 174 -8.33 16.49 -9.42
CA HIS A 174 -9.51 15.90 -8.78
C HIS A 174 -9.47 15.97 -7.24
N VAL A 175 -8.29 16.17 -6.65
CA VAL A 175 -8.14 16.30 -5.19
C VAL A 175 -8.20 17.79 -4.81
N PRO A 176 -9.08 18.21 -3.89
CA PRO A 176 -9.12 19.56 -3.35
C PRO A 176 -7.77 19.98 -2.75
N SER A 177 -7.38 21.24 -2.94
CA SER A 177 -6.06 21.72 -2.50
C SER A 177 -5.82 21.62 -0.99
N ASP A 178 -6.88 21.77 -0.21
CA ASP A 178 -6.88 21.63 1.26
C ASP A 178 -6.74 20.18 1.75
N ARG A 179 -6.90 19.21 0.87
CA ARG A 179 -6.71 17.77 1.17
C ARG A 179 -5.39 17.21 0.66
N ARG A 180 -4.64 17.97 -0.12
CA ARG A 180 -3.30 17.57 -0.56
C ARG A 180 -2.37 17.72 0.62
N ALA A 181 -1.92 16.60 1.18
CA ALA A 181 -1.04 16.61 2.34
C ALA A 181 0.22 17.42 2.06
N ASP A 182 0.27 18.64 2.57
CA ASP A 182 1.48 19.44 2.59
C ASP A 182 2.39 18.87 3.69
N LEU A 183 3.65 18.61 3.36
CA LEU A 183 4.65 18.16 4.32
C LEU A 183 4.95 19.21 5.42
N THR A 184 4.34 20.40 5.35
CA THR A 184 4.40 21.39 6.43
C THR A 184 3.34 21.18 7.50
N GLU A 185 2.18 20.60 7.14
CA GLU A 185 1.08 20.26 8.05
C GLU A 185 0.62 18.83 7.77
N ILE A 186 1.22 17.86 8.48
CA ILE A 186 0.96 16.44 8.26
C ILE A 186 -0.25 16.00 9.10
N PRO A 187 -1.41 15.72 8.48
CA PRO A 187 -2.57 15.23 9.22
C PRO A 187 -2.35 13.82 9.75
N GLY A 188 -3.00 13.49 10.88
CA GLY A 188 -3.04 12.14 11.43
C GLY A 188 -1.78 11.70 12.19
N ALA A 189 -0.78 12.57 12.41
CA ALA A 189 0.45 12.26 13.13
C ALA A 189 1.09 10.90 12.73
N PRO A 190 1.38 10.65 11.43
CA PRO A 190 1.97 9.41 10.97
C PRO A 190 3.36 9.19 11.61
N THR A 191 3.75 7.94 11.78
CA THR A 191 5.04 7.58 12.37
C THR A 191 6.18 7.59 11.36
N PHE A 192 5.87 7.63 10.07
CA PHE A 192 6.81 7.81 8.96
C PHE A 192 6.11 8.46 7.77
N ILE A 193 6.89 8.92 6.81
CA ILE A 193 6.40 9.42 5.51
C ILE A 193 6.95 8.52 4.40
N SER A 194 6.12 8.21 3.40
CA SER A 194 6.55 7.61 2.15
C SER A 194 6.44 8.66 1.05
N HIS A 195 7.57 9.23 0.60
CA HIS A 195 7.60 10.38 -0.30
C HIS A 195 8.11 10.02 -1.69
N ASN A 196 7.53 10.65 -2.72
CA ASN A 196 7.98 10.47 -4.11
C ASN A 196 9.47 10.80 -4.24
N ARG A 197 10.25 9.86 -4.78
CA ARG A 197 11.70 10.00 -4.94
C ARG A 197 12.13 11.24 -5.73
N ALA A 198 11.31 11.68 -6.68
CA ALA A 198 11.61 12.85 -7.49
C ALA A 198 11.67 14.16 -6.69
N HIS A 199 11.03 14.20 -5.51
CA HIS A 199 10.88 15.40 -4.69
C HIS A 199 11.57 15.31 -3.32
N LEU A 200 12.48 14.35 -3.12
CA LEU A 200 13.19 14.15 -1.84
C LEU A 200 14.10 15.31 -1.42
N ARG A 201 14.54 16.11 -2.38
CA ARG A 201 15.39 17.30 -2.12
C ARG A 201 14.51 18.54 -1.98
N SER A 202 13.88 18.68 -0.82
CA SER A 202 13.00 19.81 -0.53
C SER A 202 13.09 20.21 0.93
N ALA A 203 12.91 21.51 1.23
CA ALA A 203 12.95 22.01 2.60
C ALA A 203 11.94 21.33 3.54
N PRO A 204 10.71 20.97 3.12
CA PRO A 204 9.80 20.19 3.97
C PRO A 204 10.37 18.82 4.36
N VAL A 205 10.93 18.06 3.41
CA VAL A 205 11.55 16.75 3.70
C VAL A 205 12.73 16.88 4.66
N ASP A 206 13.57 17.90 4.48
CA ASP A 206 14.71 18.13 5.36
C ASP A 206 14.27 18.47 6.78
N ARG A 207 13.17 19.25 6.96
CA ARG A 207 12.59 19.51 8.28
C ARG A 207 12.11 18.23 8.97
N LEU A 208 11.43 17.33 8.25
CA LEU A 208 10.94 16.07 8.80
C LEU A 208 12.11 15.16 9.24
N ARG A 209 13.17 15.10 8.43
CA ARG A 209 14.40 14.37 8.80
C ARG A 209 15.06 14.95 10.06
N ALA A 210 15.10 16.27 10.17
CA ALA A 210 15.63 16.94 11.35
C ALA A 210 14.82 16.68 12.62
N GLN A 211 13.52 16.39 12.48
CA GLN A 211 12.61 15.97 13.55
C GLN A 211 12.72 14.47 13.87
N GLY A 212 13.55 13.71 13.15
CA GLY A 212 13.73 12.28 13.33
C GLY A 212 12.60 11.42 12.73
N ILE A 213 11.75 12.00 11.87
CA ILE A 213 10.69 11.25 11.18
C ILE A 213 11.32 10.42 10.05
N PRO A 214 11.16 9.09 10.04
CA PRO A 214 11.65 8.24 8.96
C PRO A 214 11.01 8.60 7.62
N ILE A 215 11.81 8.65 6.55
CA ILE A 215 11.33 8.89 5.19
C ILE A 215 11.61 7.65 4.34
N LEU A 216 10.56 6.94 3.97
CA LEU A 216 10.58 5.95 2.91
C LEU A 216 10.38 6.64 1.56
N THR A 217 10.70 5.96 0.46
CA THR A 217 10.58 6.53 -0.88
C THR A 217 9.87 5.57 -1.82
N TRP A 218 9.07 6.14 -2.72
CA TRP A 218 8.38 5.41 -3.78
C TRP A 218 8.64 6.02 -5.16
N THR A 219 8.35 5.29 -6.26
CA THR A 219 8.64 5.68 -7.65
C THR A 219 7.40 5.61 -8.53
#